data_eb6859213ba1200fea6aa2786eb3540c
#
_entry.id   eb6859213ba1200fea6aa2786eb3540c
#
_cell.length_a   1.000
_cell.length_b   1.000
_cell.length_c   1.000
_cell.angle_alpha   90.00
_cell.angle_beta   90.00
_cell.angle_gamma   90.00
#
_symmetry.space_group_name_H-M   'P 1'
#
loop_
_entity.id
_entity.type
_entity.pdbx_description
1 polymer ?
#
loop_
_entity_poly.entity_id
_entity_poly.type
_entity_poly.pdbx_seq_one_letter_code
_entity_poly.pdbx_strand_id
1 'polypeptide(L)'
;MRPGIRTATLLLFALVTISTAHAQAHTTDSRPLQLSVFGGPTGVFTGLAGGRNLSFTAGVDLGFGTYRGLLPMAEIRGTEPFDDGNVDAQKNALGGLRVVKRLRSIHPYGDVLYGRGEIEYQGVGYLNPAGNIYYQKTNSNIFSFGGGIDLDISPALSIKFDGQVQSYKVPVTVSGELYAKPITLGVVYSFGFGQRHAF
;
A
#
# COMPACT_ATOMS: atom_id res chain seq x y z
N MET A 1 6.39 -28.28 6.83
CA MET A 1 5.53 -27.75 5.72
C MET A 1 5.05 -26.38 6.12
N ARG A 2 5.52 -25.30 5.50
CA ARG A 2 5.21 -23.93 5.88
C ARG A 2 3.79 -23.55 5.40
N PRO A 3 2.90 -23.05 6.27
CA PRO A 3 1.50 -22.77 5.92
C PRO A 3 1.29 -21.55 4.98
N GLY A 4 2.33 -20.77 4.71
CA GLY A 4 2.24 -19.53 3.92
C GLY A 4 1.92 -19.69 2.43
N ILE A 5 2.28 -20.82 1.81
CA ILE A 5 2.11 -21.00 0.36
C ILE A 5 0.64 -21.25 -0.02
N ARG A 6 -0.14 -21.87 0.86
CA ARG A 6 -1.56 -22.19 0.59
C ARG A 6 -2.46 -20.95 0.60
N THR A 7 -2.13 -19.95 1.41
CA THR A 7 -2.91 -18.71 1.51
C THR A 7 -2.69 -17.79 0.31
N ALA A 8 -1.46 -17.72 -0.22
CA ALA A 8 -1.14 -16.93 -1.41
C ALA A 8 -1.81 -17.48 -2.68
N THR A 9 -1.91 -18.82 -2.80
CA THR A 9 -2.56 -19.47 -3.96
C THR A 9 -4.08 -19.24 -3.96
N LEU A 10 -4.72 -19.20 -2.79
CA LEU A 10 -6.16 -18.91 -2.67
C LEU A 10 -6.49 -17.45 -3.01
N LEU A 11 -5.63 -16.49 -2.66
CA LEU A 11 -5.80 -15.08 -3.03
C LEU A 11 -5.63 -14.87 -4.55
N LEU A 12 -4.68 -15.56 -5.18
CA LEU A 12 -4.47 -15.49 -6.63
C LEU A 12 -5.65 -16.10 -7.41
N PHE A 13 -6.25 -17.18 -6.90
CA PHE A 13 -7.42 -17.80 -7.53
C PHE A 13 -8.69 -16.95 -7.38
N ALA A 14 -8.86 -16.23 -6.28
CA ALA A 14 -9.97 -15.30 -6.07
C ALA A 14 -9.91 -14.10 -7.03
N LEU A 15 -8.72 -13.63 -7.41
CA LEU A 15 -8.56 -12.56 -8.40
C LEU A 15 -8.93 -12.98 -9.83
N VAL A 16 -8.73 -14.24 -10.19
CA VAL A 16 -8.99 -14.74 -11.57
C VAL A 16 -10.49 -14.98 -11.81
N THR A 17 -11.30 -15.22 -10.79
CA THR A 17 -12.74 -15.49 -10.93
C THR A 17 -13.62 -14.24 -11.07
N ILE A 18 -13.06 -13.03 -10.86
CA ILE A 18 -13.82 -11.78 -10.97
C ILE A 18 -14.07 -11.35 -12.43
N SER A 19 -13.41 -12.01 -13.41
CA SER A 19 -13.42 -11.58 -14.82
C SER A 19 -14.72 -11.89 -15.60
N THR A 20 -15.75 -12.50 -15.01
CA THR A 20 -16.97 -12.90 -15.74
C THR A 20 -18.28 -12.27 -15.26
N ALA A 21 -18.23 -11.32 -14.34
CA ALA A 21 -19.41 -10.57 -13.94
C ALA A 21 -19.69 -9.44 -14.96
N HIS A 22 -20.32 -9.76 -16.08
CA HIS A 22 -20.95 -8.78 -16.96
C HIS A 22 -22.22 -8.25 -16.28
N ALA A 23 -22.07 -7.28 -15.40
CA ALA A 23 -23.21 -6.50 -14.94
C ALA A 23 -23.64 -5.57 -16.07
N GLN A 24 -24.74 -5.88 -16.75
CA GLN A 24 -25.44 -4.94 -17.62
C GLN A 24 -26.11 -3.90 -16.74
N ALA A 25 -25.40 -2.82 -16.44
CA ALA A 25 -25.98 -1.64 -15.81
C ALA A 25 -26.47 -0.68 -16.89
N HIS A 26 -27.75 -0.36 -16.87
CA HIS A 26 -28.33 0.72 -17.63
C HIS A 26 -27.65 2.05 -17.31
N THR A 27 -27.30 2.80 -18.36
CA THR A 27 -26.64 4.11 -18.29
C THR A 27 -27.57 5.19 -17.72
N THR A 28 -27.53 5.39 -16.43
CA THR A 28 -27.93 6.65 -15.81
C THR A 28 -26.62 7.34 -15.44
N ASP A 29 -26.26 8.43 -16.14
CA ASP A 29 -25.18 9.41 -15.92
C ASP A 29 -24.12 9.02 -14.83
N SER A 30 -23.60 7.81 -14.96
CA SER A 30 -22.66 7.23 -14.03
C SER A 30 -21.26 7.71 -14.41
N ARG A 31 -20.68 8.54 -13.59
CA ARG A 31 -19.25 8.85 -13.62
C ARG A 31 -18.49 7.53 -13.68
N PRO A 32 -17.63 7.30 -14.67
CA PRO A 32 -17.00 6.00 -14.85
C PRO A 32 -16.19 5.64 -13.60
N LEU A 33 -16.54 4.51 -12.99
CA LEU A 33 -15.78 3.93 -11.90
C LEU A 33 -14.39 3.58 -12.44
N GLN A 34 -13.35 4.02 -11.78
CA GLN A 34 -11.99 3.74 -12.17
C GLN A 34 -11.35 2.78 -11.17
N LEU A 35 -10.97 1.61 -11.66
CA LEU A 35 -10.23 0.61 -10.88
C LEU A 35 -8.78 0.61 -11.35
N SER A 36 -7.83 0.60 -10.43
CA SER A 36 -6.43 0.33 -10.73
C SER A 36 -5.80 -0.58 -9.68
N VAL A 37 -4.78 -1.30 -10.11
CA VAL A 37 -3.95 -2.13 -9.24
C VAL A 37 -2.51 -1.66 -9.36
N PHE A 38 -1.76 -1.75 -8.28
CA PHE A 38 -0.35 -1.38 -8.31
C PHE A 38 0.50 -2.35 -7.51
N GLY A 39 1.79 -2.37 -7.82
CA GLY A 39 2.76 -3.14 -7.06
C GLY A 39 4.19 -2.76 -7.40
N GLY A 40 5.09 -2.96 -6.43
CA GLY A 40 6.51 -2.69 -6.63
C GLY A 40 7.37 -2.91 -5.40
N PRO A 41 8.69 -2.95 -5.59
CA PRO A 41 9.66 -2.97 -4.50
C PRO A 41 9.57 -1.72 -3.64
N THR A 42 9.76 -1.90 -2.34
CA THR A 42 9.65 -0.87 -1.32
C THR A 42 10.86 -0.97 -0.39
N GLY A 43 11.65 0.10 -0.34
CA GLY A 43 12.67 0.27 0.71
C GLY A 43 12.02 0.89 1.94
N VAL A 44 12.18 0.27 3.10
CA VAL A 44 11.63 0.76 4.36
C VAL A 44 12.76 1.19 5.29
N PHE A 45 12.75 2.46 5.70
CA PHE A 45 13.53 2.94 6.85
C PHE A 45 12.64 2.77 8.07
N THR A 46 12.98 1.79 8.91
CA THR A 46 12.06 1.34 9.97
C THR A 46 11.95 2.31 11.14
N GLY A 47 12.92 3.22 11.28
CA GLY A 47 12.95 4.21 12.37
C GLY A 47 13.50 3.69 13.69
N LEU A 48 13.83 2.40 13.79
CA LEU A 48 14.42 1.79 14.97
C LEU A 48 15.92 1.55 14.74
N ALA A 49 16.78 2.20 15.53
CA ALA A 49 18.23 1.98 15.53
C ALA A 49 18.89 1.98 14.12
N GLY A 50 18.36 2.78 13.18
CA GLY A 50 18.84 2.81 11.80
C GLY A 50 18.41 1.59 10.97
N GLY A 51 17.41 0.84 11.42
CA GLY A 51 16.87 -0.33 10.75
C GLY A 51 16.38 -0.03 9.33
N ARG A 52 16.61 -0.99 8.44
CA ARG A 52 16.19 -0.96 7.03
C ARG A 52 15.80 -2.36 6.60
N ASN A 53 14.75 -2.46 5.79
CA ASN A 53 14.40 -3.70 5.11
C ASN A 53 13.95 -3.43 3.67
N LEU A 54 13.96 -4.47 2.86
CA LEU A 54 13.39 -4.47 1.52
C LEU A 54 12.09 -5.25 1.53
N SER A 55 11.04 -4.64 1.01
CA SER A 55 9.68 -5.17 1.01
C SER A 55 9.08 -5.12 -0.38
N PHE A 56 7.91 -5.73 -0.55
CA PHE A 56 7.03 -5.54 -1.69
C PHE A 56 5.73 -4.92 -1.22
N THR A 57 5.29 -3.85 -1.89
CA THR A 57 3.98 -3.23 -1.66
C THR A 57 3.09 -3.49 -2.86
N ALA A 58 1.86 -3.92 -2.60
CA ALA A 58 0.82 -4.04 -3.63
C ALA A 58 -0.50 -3.47 -3.10
N GLY A 59 -1.35 -3.02 -4.02
CA GLY A 59 -2.64 -2.47 -3.63
C GLY A 59 -3.61 -2.29 -4.79
N VAL A 60 -4.80 -1.82 -4.41
CA VAL A 60 -5.93 -1.55 -5.32
C VAL A 60 -6.48 -0.17 -5.00
N ASP A 61 -6.74 0.60 -6.05
CA ASP A 61 -7.36 1.91 -5.99
C ASP A 61 -8.72 1.89 -6.68
N LEU A 62 -9.74 2.45 -6.05
CA LEU A 62 -11.09 2.61 -6.58
C LEU A 62 -11.47 4.09 -6.64
N GLY A 63 -11.56 4.65 -7.85
CA GLY A 63 -11.89 6.05 -8.08
C GLY A 63 -13.38 6.30 -8.23
N PHE A 64 -13.88 7.38 -7.62
CA PHE A 64 -15.32 7.74 -7.57
C PHE A 64 -15.71 8.85 -8.56
N GLY A 65 -14.86 9.14 -9.53
CA GLY A 65 -15.07 10.20 -10.51
C GLY A 65 -14.32 11.48 -10.20
N THR A 66 -14.04 12.24 -11.26
CA THR A 66 -13.22 13.45 -11.18
C THR A 66 -14.07 14.68 -10.85
N TYR A 67 -13.63 15.46 -9.87
CA TYR A 67 -14.22 16.74 -9.50
C TYR A 67 -13.16 17.85 -9.56
N ARG A 68 -13.35 18.86 -10.41
CA ARG A 68 -12.38 19.97 -10.62
C ARG A 68 -10.94 19.52 -10.87
N GLY A 69 -10.78 18.40 -11.60
CA GLY A 69 -9.47 17.82 -11.89
C GLY A 69 -8.83 17.05 -10.73
N LEU A 70 -9.54 16.87 -9.63
CA LEU A 70 -9.19 15.98 -8.52
C LEU A 70 -10.00 14.69 -8.62
N LEU A 71 -9.32 13.57 -8.45
CA LEU A 71 -9.93 12.23 -8.43
C LEU A 71 -9.76 11.65 -7.02
N PRO A 72 -10.84 11.66 -6.20
CA PRO A 72 -10.84 10.93 -4.94
C PRO A 72 -10.94 9.42 -5.22
N MET A 73 -10.15 8.65 -4.48
CA MET A 73 -10.06 7.19 -4.59
C MET A 73 -10.08 6.57 -3.19
N ALA A 74 -10.71 5.41 -3.05
CA ALA A 74 -10.40 4.51 -1.94
C ALA A 74 -9.18 3.69 -2.31
N GLU A 75 -8.27 3.51 -1.37
CA GLU A 75 -7.07 2.71 -1.53
C GLU A 75 -7.00 1.63 -0.46
N ILE A 76 -6.61 0.42 -0.87
CA ILE A 76 -6.21 -0.67 0.01
C ILE A 76 -4.84 -1.13 -0.45
N ARG A 77 -3.86 -1.20 0.50
CA ARG A 77 -2.51 -1.70 0.22
C ARG A 77 -2.02 -2.66 1.30
N GLY A 78 -1.11 -3.54 0.90
CA GLY A 78 -0.34 -4.40 1.79
C GLY A 78 1.14 -4.28 1.49
N THR A 79 1.95 -4.35 2.53
CA THR A 79 3.41 -4.40 2.42
C THR A 79 3.91 -5.64 3.15
N GLU A 80 4.73 -6.45 2.47
CA GLU A 80 5.33 -7.66 3.00
C GLU A 80 6.84 -7.60 2.78
N PRO A 81 7.69 -7.83 3.83
CA PRO A 81 9.14 -7.83 3.69
C PRO A 81 9.63 -9.05 2.91
N PHE A 82 10.65 -8.85 2.07
CA PHE A 82 11.39 -9.93 1.39
C PHE A 82 12.46 -10.54 2.28
N ASP A 83 13.00 -9.72 3.18
CA ASP A 83 14.01 -10.10 4.14
C ASP A 83 13.61 -9.64 5.53
N ASP A 84 14.29 -10.19 6.53
CA ASP A 84 14.01 -9.86 7.92
C ASP A 84 14.64 -8.51 8.35
N GLY A 85 15.31 -7.80 7.44
CA GLY A 85 15.99 -6.54 7.72
C GLY A 85 17.25 -6.71 8.58
N ASN A 86 17.88 -5.59 8.92
CA ASN A 86 19.10 -5.58 9.75
C ASN A 86 18.79 -5.41 11.26
N VAL A 87 17.65 -4.85 11.63
CA VAL A 87 17.19 -4.62 13.02
C VAL A 87 15.79 -5.17 13.22
N ASP A 88 14.89 -4.83 12.31
CA ASP A 88 13.48 -5.21 12.32
C ASP A 88 12.90 -5.26 10.90
N ALA A 89 11.87 -6.07 10.72
CA ALA A 89 11.08 -6.15 9.51
C ALA A 89 9.64 -5.72 9.80
N GLN A 90 9.04 -5.00 8.85
CA GLN A 90 7.70 -4.43 9.03
C GLN A 90 6.79 -4.88 7.92
N LYS A 91 5.64 -5.49 8.29
CA LYS A 91 4.56 -5.81 7.38
C LYS A 91 3.29 -5.11 7.79
N ASN A 92 2.43 -4.78 6.83
CA ASN A 92 1.17 -4.10 7.12
C ASN A 92 0.09 -4.34 6.07
N ALA A 93 -1.15 -4.06 6.49
CA ALA A 93 -2.32 -3.93 5.63
C ALA A 93 -3.05 -2.64 6.00
N LEU A 94 -3.18 -1.73 5.04
CA LEU A 94 -3.73 -0.40 5.22
C LEU A 94 -4.86 -0.14 4.25
N GLY A 95 -5.83 0.67 4.66
CA GLY A 95 -6.90 1.17 3.80
C GLY A 95 -7.21 2.62 4.10
N GLY A 96 -7.69 3.38 3.12
CA GLY A 96 -8.01 4.77 3.32
C GLY A 96 -8.36 5.52 2.06
N LEU A 97 -8.04 6.80 2.05
CA LEU A 97 -8.37 7.73 0.98
C LEU A 97 -7.10 8.26 0.32
N ARG A 98 -7.15 8.31 -1.00
CA ARG A 98 -6.15 8.92 -1.87
C ARG A 98 -6.82 9.97 -2.73
N VAL A 99 -6.17 11.11 -2.95
CA VAL A 99 -6.64 12.16 -3.85
C VAL A 99 -5.58 12.41 -4.89
N VAL A 100 -5.93 12.19 -6.15
CA VAL A 100 -5.04 12.33 -7.31
C VAL A 100 -5.39 13.61 -8.06
N LYS A 101 -4.40 14.45 -8.36
CA LYS A 101 -4.55 15.57 -9.29
C LYS A 101 -4.23 15.10 -10.70
N ARG A 102 -5.23 15.09 -11.58
CA ARG A 102 -5.02 14.74 -12.99
C ARG A 102 -4.40 15.89 -13.74
N LEU A 103 -3.15 15.75 -14.11
CA LEU A 103 -2.45 16.55 -15.10
C LEU A 103 -2.22 15.70 -16.35
N ARG A 104 -1.61 16.26 -17.39
CA ARG A 104 -1.49 15.59 -18.70
C ARG A 104 -0.92 14.16 -18.64
N SER A 105 0.30 13.98 -18.14
CA SER A 105 0.98 12.69 -18.05
C SER A 105 1.58 12.43 -16.67
N ILE A 106 1.38 13.36 -15.74
CA ILE A 106 1.90 13.31 -14.38
C ILE A 106 0.73 13.48 -13.43
N HIS A 107 0.55 12.54 -12.52
CA HIS A 107 -0.58 12.51 -11.60
C HIS A 107 -0.07 12.53 -10.14
N PRO A 108 0.25 13.73 -9.60
CA PRO A 108 0.59 13.83 -8.19
C PRO A 108 -0.61 13.51 -7.31
N TYR A 109 -0.34 12.90 -6.16
CA TYR A 109 -1.38 12.53 -5.20
C TYR A 109 -0.89 12.65 -3.76
N GLY A 110 -1.85 12.72 -2.85
CA GLY A 110 -1.66 12.54 -1.42
C GLY A 110 -2.65 11.50 -0.90
N ASP A 111 -2.28 10.83 0.16
CA ASP A 111 -3.12 9.81 0.79
C ASP A 111 -3.03 9.84 2.31
N VAL A 112 -4.08 9.32 2.93
CA VAL A 112 -4.19 9.07 4.37
C VAL A 112 -4.77 7.69 4.55
N LEU A 113 -4.01 6.80 5.21
CA LEU A 113 -4.37 5.41 5.37
C LEU A 113 -4.33 5.01 6.85
N TYR A 114 -5.13 4.03 7.18
CA TYR A 114 -5.18 3.43 8.51
C TYR A 114 -5.28 1.92 8.39
N GLY A 115 -4.71 1.19 9.34
CA GLY A 115 -4.78 -0.26 9.34
C GLY A 115 -3.99 -0.90 10.46
N ARG A 116 -3.50 -2.10 10.18
CA ARG A 116 -2.72 -2.88 11.13
C ARG A 116 -1.42 -3.36 10.51
N GLY A 117 -0.41 -3.52 11.36
CA GLY A 117 0.84 -4.15 10.97
C GLY A 117 1.53 -4.83 12.13
N GLU A 118 2.56 -5.55 11.77
CA GLU A 118 3.43 -6.29 12.68
C GLU A 118 4.87 -5.85 12.43
N ILE A 119 5.59 -5.66 13.51
CA ILE A 119 7.04 -5.47 13.51
C ILE A 119 7.64 -6.75 14.09
N GLU A 120 8.58 -7.35 13.38
CA GLU A 120 9.35 -8.51 13.80
C GLU A 120 10.79 -8.07 14.05
N TYR A 121 11.25 -8.23 15.30
CA TYR A 121 12.61 -7.80 15.70
C TYR A 121 13.60 -8.94 15.52
N GLN A 122 14.81 -8.61 15.08
CA GLN A 122 15.84 -9.58 14.76
C GLN A 122 16.48 -10.22 16.01
N GLY A 123 17.01 -11.43 15.85
CA GLY A 123 17.76 -12.17 16.84
C GLY A 123 16.92 -12.54 18.08
N VAL A 124 17.40 -12.16 19.24
CA VAL A 124 16.72 -12.40 20.54
C VAL A 124 15.56 -11.43 20.79
N GLY A 125 15.29 -10.52 19.85
CA GLY A 125 14.29 -9.46 19.99
C GLY A 125 14.90 -8.13 20.46
N TYR A 126 14.04 -7.13 20.64
CA TYR A 126 14.44 -5.78 21.06
C TYR A 126 14.03 -5.50 22.51
N LEU A 127 14.95 -4.93 23.28
CA LEU A 127 14.76 -4.68 24.70
C LEU A 127 13.86 -3.45 24.91
N ASN A 128 12.93 -3.51 25.86
CA ASN A 128 12.14 -2.34 26.23
C ASN A 128 13.01 -1.28 26.94
N PRO A 129 12.56 -0.01 27.04
CA PRO A 129 13.32 1.04 27.70
C PRO A 129 13.64 0.80 29.18
N ALA A 130 12.84 -0.03 29.87
CA ALA A 130 13.10 -0.42 31.27
C ALA A 130 14.20 -1.49 31.42
N GLY A 131 14.66 -2.08 30.31
CA GLY A 131 15.76 -3.03 30.29
C GLY A 131 15.45 -4.42 30.86
N ASN A 132 14.18 -4.82 30.92
CA ASN A 132 13.76 -6.05 31.58
C ASN A 132 12.93 -7.00 30.71
N ILE A 133 12.47 -6.60 29.51
CA ILE A 133 11.64 -7.44 28.63
C ILE A 133 12.14 -7.33 27.20
N TYR A 134 12.38 -8.49 26.55
CA TYR A 134 12.66 -8.59 25.13
C TYR A 134 11.36 -8.84 24.35
N TYR A 135 11.10 -8.04 23.35
CA TYR A 135 10.00 -8.22 22.41
C TYR A 135 10.53 -8.79 21.10
N GLN A 136 9.98 -9.92 20.67
CA GLN A 136 10.31 -10.51 19.37
C GLN A 136 9.39 -9.98 18.28
N LYS A 137 8.13 -9.65 18.64
CA LYS A 137 7.13 -9.12 17.71
C LYS A 137 6.26 -8.08 18.40
N THR A 138 5.80 -7.12 17.63
CA THR A 138 4.80 -6.13 18.08
C THR A 138 3.73 -5.96 17.01
N ASN A 139 2.46 -6.15 17.38
CA ASN A 139 1.32 -5.82 16.55
C ASN A 139 0.81 -4.44 16.90
N SER A 140 0.56 -3.60 15.91
CA SER A 140 0.16 -2.21 16.09
C SER A 140 -0.92 -1.78 15.11
N ASN A 141 -1.77 -0.88 15.55
CA ASN A 141 -2.53 -0.07 14.63
C ASN A 141 -1.60 0.97 14.01
N ILE A 142 -1.75 1.21 12.72
CA ILE A 142 -0.89 2.10 11.94
C ILE A 142 -1.74 3.24 11.39
N PHE A 143 -1.24 4.44 11.57
CA PHE A 143 -1.68 5.60 10.81
C PHE A 143 -0.58 5.96 9.82
N SER A 144 -0.95 6.10 8.54
CA SER A 144 -0.03 6.44 7.46
C SER A 144 -0.53 7.66 6.71
N PHE A 145 0.38 8.56 6.41
CA PHE A 145 0.13 9.63 5.46
C PHE A 145 1.31 9.73 4.51
N GLY A 146 0.99 10.09 3.28
CA GLY A 146 2.02 10.16 2.26
C GLY A 146 1.54 10.75 0.97
N GLY A 147 2.25 10.40 -0.08
CA GLY A 147 1.94 10.83 -1.42
C GLY A 147 3.03 10.48 -2.40
N GLY A 148 2.77 10.83 -3.63
CA GLY A 148 3.67 10.48 -4.71
C GLY A 148 3.23 11.03 -6.04
N ILE A 149 3.76 10.41 -7.08
CA ILE A 149 3.42 10.71 -8.46
C ILE A 149 3.26 9.41 -9.26
N ASP A 150 2.24 9.37 -10.09
CA ASP A 150 2.10 8.35 -11.14
C ASP A 150 2.42 9.02 -12.48
N LEU A 151 3.33 8.40 -13.26
CA LEU A 151 3.79 8.87 -14.57
C LEU A 151 3.26 7.92 -15.64
N ASP A 152 2.39 8.41 -16.54
CA ASP A 152 1.80 7.60 -17.59
C ASP A 152 2.86 7.22 -18.64
N ILE A 153 2.98 5.91 -18.89
CA ILE A 153 3.74 5.34 -20.01
C ILE A 153 2.78 5.04 -21.17
N SER A 154 1.56 4.59 -20.81
CA SER A 154 0.51 4.28 -21.77
C SER A 154 -0.87 4.60 -21.16
N PRO A 155 -1.97 4.52 -21.92
CA PRO A 155 -3.31 4.77 -21.38
C PRO A 155 -3.73 3.87 -20.19
N ALA A 156 -3.10 2.69 -20.07
CA ALA A 156 -3.40 1.73 -18.99
C ALA A 156 -2.26 1.52 -18.01
N LEU A 157 -1.06 2.03 -18.29
CA LEU A 157 0.15 1.72 -17.52
C LEU A 157 0.87 2.99 -17.08
N SER A 158 1.19 3.08 -15.79
CA SER A 158 1.96 4.20 -15.22
C SER A 158 3.07 3.67 -14.32
N ILE A 159 4.17 4.43 -14.17
CA ILE A 159 5.17 4.22 -13.13
C ILE A 159 4.76 5.01 -11.90
N LYS A 160 4.84 4.37 -10.73
CA LYS A 160 4.51 4.93 -9.44
C LYS A 160 5.78 5.23 -8.63
N PHE A 161 5.88 6.45 -8.11
CA PHE A 161 6.80 6.83 -7.05
C PHE A 161 5.98 7.23 -5.84
N ASP A 162 6.15 6.52 -4.73
CA ASP A 162 5.35 6.69 -3.52
C ASP A 162 6.26 6.82 -2.30
N GLY A 163 5.94 7.74 -1.40
CA GLY A 163 6.61 7.91 -0.12
C GLY A 163 5.60 8.08 1.00
N GLN A 164 5.79 7.34 2.09
CA GLN A 164 4.88 7.33 3.22
C GLN A 164 5.61 7.63 4.52
N VAL A 165 4.88 8.11 5.51
CA VAL A 165 5.28 8.14 6.92
C VAL A 165 4.23 7.35 7.69
N GLN A 166 4.67 6.29 8.36
CA GLN A 166 3.81 5.36 9.09
C GLN A 166 4.13 5.41 10.58
N SER A 167 3.14 5.69 11.42
CA SER A 167 3.27 5.69 12.88
C SER A 167 2.80 4.35 13.43
N TYR A 168 3.68 3.69 14.17
CA TYR A 168 3.42 2.44 14.90
C TYR A 168 3.48 2.71 16.40
N LYS A 169 2.58 2.09 17.17
CA LYS A 169 2.69 2.05 18.63
C LYS A 169 3.53 0.84 19.04
N VAL A 170 4.64 1.09 19.73
CA VAL A 170 5.61 0.05 20.08
C VAL A 170 6.08 0.16 21.52
N PRO A 171 6.31 -0.97 22.24
CA PRO A 171 6.79 -0.95 23.63
C PRO A 171 8.30 -0.79 23.74
N VAL A 172 9.04 -0.77 22.63
CA VAL A 172 10.51 -0.78 22.60
C VAL A 172 11.14 0.61 22.49
N THR A 173 10.33 1.66 22.37
CA THR A 173 10.81 3.05 22.34
C THR A 173 10.33 3.80 23.57
N VAL A 174 11.09 4.80 24.02
CA VAL A 174 10.73 5.64 25.17
C VAL A 174 9.44 6.43 24.92
N SER A 175 9.21 6.86 23.67
CA SER A 175 8.00 7.58 23.28
C SER A 175 6.76 6.66 23.12
N GLY A 176 6.96 5.35 23.06
CA GLY A 176 5.91 4.40 22.71
C GLY A 176 5.49 4.43 21.23
N GLU A 177 6.19 5.20 20.40
CA GLU A 177 5.92 5.38 18.98
C GLU A 177 7.17 5.13 18.14
N LEU A 178 6.95 4.63 16.92
CA LEU A 178 7.97 4.40 15.92
C LEU A 178 7.45 4.94 14.58
N TYR A 179 8.30 5.68 13.86
CA TYR A 179 7.97 6.26 12.56
C TYR A 179 8.76 5.57 11.45
N ALA A 180 8.09 4.72 10.69
CA ALA A 180 8.66 4.12 9.50
C ALA A 180 8.45 4.99 8.27
N LYS A 181 9.39 4.92 7.33
CA LYS A 181 9.36 5.68 6.07
C LYS A 181 9.56 4.73 4.88
N PRO A 182 8.50 4.06 4.40
CA PRO A 182 8.56 3.29 3.17
C PRO A 182 8.60 4.20 1.95
N ILE A 183 9.44 3.83 0.99
CA ILE A 183 9.55 4.44 -0.34
C ILE A 183 9.36 3.33 -1.37
N THR A 184 8.34 3.46 -2.22
CA THR A 184 7.97 2.46 -3.23
C THR A 184 8.23 2.99 -4.64
N LEU A 185 8.88 2.17 -5.46
CA LEU A 185 8.91 2.31 -6.91
C LEU A 185 8.07 1.19 -7.49
N GLY A 186 7.00 1.52 -8.20
CA GLY A 186 6.05 0.52 -8.66
C GLY A 186 5.48 0.79 -10.03
N VAL A 187 4.60 -0.11 -10.43
CA VAL A 187 3.81 -0.01 -11.66
C VAL A 187 2.34 0.01 -11.28
N VAL A 188 1.57 0.86 -11.94
CA VAL A 188 0.11 0.94 -11.82
C VAL A 188 -0.51 0.48 -13.13
N TYR A 189 -1.48 -0.44 -13.04
CA TYR A 189 -2.31 -0.82 -14.16
C TYR A 189 -3.76 -0.36 -13.92
N SER A 190 -4.28 0.47 -14.82
CA SER A 190 -5.63 1.03 -14.75
C SER A 190 -6.57 0.28 -15.70
N PHE A 191 -7.68 -0.22 -15.15
CA PHE A 191 -8.71 -0.89 -15.92
C PHE A 191 -9.65 0.16 -16.54
N GLY A 192 -9.76 0.19 -17.86
CA GLY A 192 -10.70 1.05 -18.60
C GLY A 192 -12.11 0.45 -18.61
N PHE A 193 -12.93 0.79 -17.63
CA PHE A 193 -14.35 0.46 -17.68
C PHE A 193 -15.10 1.57 -18.42
N GLY A 194 -15.57 1.31 -19.65
CA GLY A 194 -16.56 2.14 -20.35
C GLY A 194 -16.03 3.22 -21.29
N GLN A 195 -14.78 3.21 -21.73
CA GLN A 195 -14.40 3.98 -22.92
C GLN A 195 -14.74 3.16 -24.17
N ARG A 196 -15.97 3.32 -24.71
CA ARG A 196 -16.19 3.05 -26.12
C ARG A 196 -15.42 4.12 -26.89
N HIS A 197 -14.38 3.72 -27.63
CA HIS A 197 -13.83 4.55 -28.69
C HIS A 197 -14.97 4.81 -29.69
N ALA A 198 -15.50 6.03 -29.70
CA ALA A 198 -16.23 6.51 -30.85
C ALA A 198 -15.18 6.71 -31.96
N PHE A 199 -15.26 5.91 -33.01
CA PHE A 199 -14.59 6.09 -34.28
C PHE A 199 -15.19 7.30 -34.99
#